data_6d14582fd31156cd618534f075583b68
#
_entry.id   6d14582fd31156cd618534f075583b68
#
_cell.length_a   1.000
_cell.length_b   1.000
_cell.length_c   1.000
_cell.angle_alpha   90.00
_cell.angle_beta   90.00
_cell.angle_gamma   90.00
#
_symmetry.space_group_name_H-M   'P 1'
#
loop_
_entity.id
_entity.type
_entity.pdbx_description
1 polymer ?
#
loop_
_entity_poly.entity_id
_entity_poly.type
_entity_poly.pdbx_seq_one_letter_code
_entity_poly.pdbx_strand_id
1 'polypeptide(L)'
;ALDKAVAHSMADAAATIDGADRVFVVGAGRSGLALRMTAMRFIHLGLDARIVGDATSTAIGPNDVLVAASGSGTTASILRAAETAVEVGADLVVITTDETSPLAKIATTVIELPAAKKQDHNGTVSAQYAGGLFETAVMLVGDALFHALWKASGQSAEQLWERHSNLE
;
A
#
# COMPACT_ATOMS: atom_id res chain seq x y z
N ALA A 1 -17.98 -5.17 7.81
CA ALA A 1 -17.82 -5.85 6.51
C ALA A 1 -17.35 -4.81 5.51
N LEU A 2 -16.24 -5.08 4.82
CA LEU A 2 -15.77 -4.25 3.71
C LEU A 2 -16.90 -4.23 2.65
N ASP A 3 -17.19 -3.04 2.10
CA ASP A 3 -18.12 -2.90 0.99
C ASP A 3 -17.64 -3.78 -0.19
N LYS A 4 -18.58 -4.25 -1.03
CA LYS A 4 -18.26 -5.06 -2.19
C LYS A 4 -17.30 -4.33 -3.17
N ALA A 5 -17.41 -3.01 -3.27
CA ALA A 5 -16.50 -2.19 -4.08
C ALA A 5 -15.05 -2.26 -3.56
N VAL A 6 -14.86 -2.09 -2.25
CA VAL A 6 -13.53 -2.22 -1.61
C VAL A 6 -12.98 -3.63 -1.78
N ALA A 7 -13.82 -4.66 -1.63
CA ALA A 7 -13.40 -6.05 -1.83
C ALA A 7 -12.94 -6.32 -3.27
N HIS A 8 -13.58 -5.71 -4.27
CA HIS A 8 -13.16 -5.82 -5.67
C HIS A 8 -11.82 -5.13 -5.91
N SER A 9 -11.67 -3.88 -5.46
CA SER A 9 -10.41 -3.14 -5.56
C SER A 9 -9.25 -3.85 -4.84
N MET A 10 -9.53 -4.54 -3.73
CA MET A 10 -8.54 -5.36 -3.01
C MET A 10 -8.09 -6.57 -3.85
N ALA A 11 -9.01 -7.22 -4.55
CA ALA A 11 -8.67 -8.34 -5.43
C ALA A 11 -7.83 -7.90 -6.63
N ASP A 12 -8.19 -6.76 -7.25
CA ASP A 12 -7.42 -6.17 -8.36
C ASP A 12 -6.01 -5.75 -7.91
N ALA A 13 -5.90 -5.13 -6.74
CA ALA A 13 -4.62 -4.75 -6.16
C ALA A 13 -3.73 -5.98 -5.87
N ALA A 14 -4.31 -7.04 -5.32
CA ALA A 14 -3.58 -8.28 -5.07
C ALA A 14 -3.09 -8.92 -6.38
N ALA A 15 -3.91 -8.95 -7.43
CA ALA A 15 -3.51 -9.45 -8.74
C ALA A 15 -2.39 -8.62 -9.37
N THR A 16 -2.46 -7.29 -9.27
CA THR A 16 -1.40 -6.38 -9.74
C THR A 16 -0.08 -6.63 -9.00
N ILE A 17 -0.13 -6.80 -7.67
CA ILE A 17 1.06 -7.08 -6.85
C ILE A 17 1.66 -8.44 -7.17
N ASP A 18 0.84 -9.47 -7.37
CA ASP A 18 1.29 -10.83 -7.68
C ASP A 18 1.98 -10.92 -9.05
N GLY A 19 1.55 -10.09 -10.01
CA GLY A 19 2.12 -10.04 -11.35
C GLY A 19 3.39 -9.20 -11.49
N ALA A 20 3.80 -8.45 -10.46
CA ALA A 20 4.93 -7.53 -10.53
C ALA A 20 6.27 -8.22 -10.23
N ASP A 21 7.34 -7.75 -10.90
CA ASP A 21 8.71 -8.20 -10.61
C ASP A 21 9.16 -7.70 -9.22
N ARG A 22 8.83 -6.44 -8.88
CA ARG A 22 9.17 -5.81 -7.60
C ARG A 22 8.01 -4.95 -7.10
N VAL A 23 7.86 -4.89 -5.78
CA VAL A 23 6.83 -4.09 -5.10
C VAL A 23 7.48 -2.94 -4.34
N PHE A 24 7.24 -1.71 -4.78
CA PHE A 24 7.69 -0.52 -4.06
C PHE A 24 6.56 0.01 -3.19
N VAL A 25 6.88 0.48 -1.99
CA VAL A 25 5.89 1.10 -1.10
C VAL A 25 6.28 2.53 -0.76
N VAL A 26 5.31 3.44 -0.75
CA VAL A 26 5.51 4.85 -0.38
C VAL A 26 4.36 5.41 0.43
N GLY A 27 4.69 6.10 1.51
CA GLY A 27 3.76 6.82 2.36
C GLY A 27 4.51 7.82 3.22
N ALA A 28 3.83 8.84 3.72
CA ALA A 28 4.42 9.84 4.62
C ALA A 28 3.94 9.61 6.07
N GLY A 29 4.84 9.86 7.05
CA GLY A 29 4.50 9.73 8.46
C GLY A 29 4.02 8.33 8.83
N ARG A 30 2.93 8.25 9.61
CA ARG A 30 2.38 6.96 10.10
C ARG A 30 1.88 6.05 8.97
N SER A 31 1.33 6.60 7.88
CA SER A 31 0.96 5.81 6.70
C SER A 31 2.17 5.13 6.07
N GLY A 32 3.32 5.81 6.02
CA GLY A 32 4.58 5.22 5.57
C GLY A 32 5.06 4.10 6.50
N LEU A 33 4.92 4.27 7.83
CA LEU A 33 5.24 3.21 8.80
C LEU A 33 4.34 1.99 8.62
N ALA A 34 3.04 2.19 8.39
CA ALA A 34 2.10 1.11 8.10
C ALA A 34 2.51 0.33 6.84
N LEU A 35 2.87 1.03 5.75
CA LEU A 35 3.34 0.37 4.53
C LEU A 35 4.70 -0.33 4.69
N ARG A 36 5.58 0.15 5.58
CA ARG A 36 6.81 -0.59 5.92
C ARG A 36 6.51 -1.93 6.58
N MET A 37 5.50 -2.01 7.43
CA MET A 37 5.01 -3.28 8.00
C MET A 37 4.48 -4.20 6.88
N THR A 38 3.73 -3.65 5.93
CA THR A 38 3.24 -4.39 4.75
C THR A 38 4.40 -4.92 3.90
N ALA A 39 5.42 -4.09 3.61
CA ALA A 39 6.60 -4.50 2.86
C ALA A 39 7.33 -5.67 3.54
N MET A 40 7.48 -5.64 4.86
CA MET A 40 8.06 -6.74 5.61
C MET A 40 7.25 -8.04 5.41
N ARG A 41 5.92 -7.98 5.43
CA ARG A 41 5.04 -9.12 5.16
C ARG A 41 5.23 -9.66 3.73
N PHE A 42 5.38 -8.77 2.75
CA PHE A 42 5.62 -9.16 1.36
C PHE A 42 6.99 -9.85 1.20
N ILE A 43 8.01 -9.40 1.91
CA ILE A 43 9.32 -10.08 1.96
C ILE A 43 9.18 -11.49 2.55
N HIS A 44 8.41 -11.68 3.63
CA HIS A 44 8.14 -13.01 4.18
C HIS A 44 7.44 -13.93 3.16
N LEU A 45 6.59 -13.37 2.30
CA LEU A 45 5.95 -14.12 1.23
C LEU A 45 6.92 -14.48 0.08
N GLY A 46 8.06 -13.82 0.01
CA GLY A 46 9.09 -14.03 -1.02
C GLY A 46 9.05 -13.00 -2.15
N LEU A 47 8.25 -11.93 -2.01
CA LEU A 47 8.24 -10.83 -2.96
C LEU A 47 9.47 -9.93 -2.76
N ASP A 48 10.01 -9.36 -3.84
CA ASP A 48 11.05 -8.33 -3.77
C ASP A 48 10.39 -6.98 -3.43
N ALA A 49 10.14 -6.75 -2.13
CA ALA A 49 9.51 -5.55 -1.64
C ALA A 49 10.55 -4.51 -1.20
N ARG A 50 10.34 -3.25 -1.62
CA ARG A 50 11.26 -2.13 -1.44
C ARG A 50 10.55 -0.90 -0.90
N ILE A 51 11.24 -0.11 -0.11
CA ILE A 51 10.71 1.11 0.49
C ILE A 51 11.31 2.30 -0.23
N VAL A 52 10.45 3.14 -0.83
CA VAL A 52 10.90 4.36 -1.50
C VAL A 52 11.62 5.28 -0.52
N GLY A 53 12.82 5.71 -0.89
CA GLY A 53 13.68 6.56 -0.07
C GLY A 53 14.65 5.84 0.86
N ASP A 54 14.60 4.51 0.96
CA ASP A 54 15.64 3.75 1.65
C ASP A 54 16.93 3.70 0.79
N ALA A 55 18.10 3.73 1.43
CA ALA A 55 19.38 3.78 0.76
C ALA A 55 19.64 2.58 -0.18
N THR A 56 18.99 1.46 0.06
CA THR A 56 19.08 0.23 -0.74
C THR A 56 17.99 0.11 -1.81
N SER A 57 17.10 1.11 -1.91
CA SER A 57 16.04 1.12 -2.94
C SER A 57 16.65 1.45 -4.30
N THR A 58 16.25 0.69 -5.30
CA THR A 58 16.70 0.88 -6.71
C THR A 58 15.66 1.68 -7.50
N ALA A 59 15.97 2.02 -8.74
CA ALA A 59 14.99 2.64 -9.64
C ALA A 59 13.84 1.68 -9.92
N ILE A 60 12.62 2.22 -9.98
CA ILE A 60 11.41 1.51 -10.41
C ILE A 60 11.38 1.36 -11.93
N GLY A 61 10.85 0.29 -12.45
CA GLY A 61 10.76 -0.04 -13.88
C GLY A 61 9.36 -0.48 -14.32
N PRO A 62 9.18 -0.78 -15.61
CA PRO A 62 7.85 -0.98 -16.21
C PRO A 62 7.12 -2.26 -15.77
N ASN A 63 7.83 -3.25 -15.18
CA ASN A 63 7.21 -4.47 -14.66
C ASN A 63 7.02 -4.44 -13.14
N ASP A 64 7.26 -3.29 -12.53
CA ASP A 64 7.13 -3.12 -11.08
C ASP A 64 5.76 -2.55 -10.72
N VAL A 65 5.43 -2.59 -9.44
CA VAL A 65 4.27 -1.90 -8.87
C VAL A 65 4.69 -0.96 -7.75
N LEU A 66 4.12 0.24 -7.74
CA LEU A 66 4.17 1.16 -6.61
C LEU A 66 2.88 1.11 -5.81
N VAL A 67 2.96 0.76 -4.53
CA VAL A 67 1.85 0.86 -3.57
C VAL A 67 2.00 2.16 -2.79
N ALA A 68 1.11 3.10 -3.00
CA ALA A 68 1.15 4.44 -2.41
C ALA A 68 -0.02 4.67 -1.44
N ALA A 69 0.26 5.12 -0.21
CA ALA A 69 -0.77 5.48 0.76
C ALA A 69 -0.74 6.98 1.09
N SER A 70 -1.84 7.66 0.76
CA SER A 70 -2.05 9.07 1.10
C SER A 70 -3.54 9.34 1.33
N GLY A 71 -3.93 9.66 2.57
CA GLY A 71 -5.33 9.93 2.89
C GLY A 71 -5.91 11.06 2.04
N SER A 72 -5.20 12.15 1.85
CA SER A 72 -5.64 13.27 1.01
C SER A 72 -5.39 13.07 -0.48
N GLY A 73 -4.51 12.12 -0.87
CA GLY A 73 -4.07 11.95 -2.25
C GLY A 73 -3.35 13.16 -2.86
N THR A 74 -2.91 14.12 -2.03
CA THR A 74 -2.26 15.38 -2.47
C THR A 74 -0.87 15.58 -1.89
N THR A 75 -0.33 14.62 -1.13
CA THR A 75 1.01 14.73 -0.53
C THR A 75 2.07 14.79 -1.63
N ALA A 76 2.74 15.93 -1.75
CA ALA A 76 3.60 16.25 -2.89
C ALA A 76 4.73 15.22 -3.14
N SER A 77 5.36 14.70 -2.09
CA SER A 77 6.42 13.69 -2.24
C SER A 77 5.89 12.35 -2.77
N ILE A 78 4.69 11.95 -2.32
CA ILE A 78 4.04 10.72 -2.76
C ILE A 78 3.56 10.87 -4.19
N LEU A 79 2.95 12.02 -4.53
CA LEU A 79 2.48 12.30 -5.88
C LEU A 79 3.63 12.26 -6.89
N ARG A 80 4.77 12.91 -6.58
CA ARG A 80 5.97 12.85 -7.45
C ARG A 80 6.48 11.41 -7.65
N ALA A 81 6.53 10.60 -6.60
CA ALA A 81 6.94 9.20 -6.72
C ALA A 81 5.97 8.41 -7.61
N ALA A 82 4.67 8.66 -7.47
CA ALA A 82 3.63 8.03 -8.29
C ALA A 82 3.70 8.46 -9.76
N GLU A 83 3.90 9.76 -10.03
CA GLU A 83 4.10 10.29 -11.39
C GLU A 83 5.31 9.64 -12.06
N THR A 84 6.45 9.53 -11.35
CA THR A 84 7.63 8.82 -11.85
C THR A 84 7.34 7.36 -12.16
N ALA A 85 6.61 6.64 -11.30
CA ALA A 85 6.25 5.24 -11.53
C ALA A 85 5.39 5.09 -12.80
N VAL A 86 4.40 5.94 -12.98
CA VAL A 86 3.54 5.95 -14.17
C VAL A 86 4.34 6.30 -15.44
N GLU A 87 5.23 7.28 -15.38
CA GLU A 87 6.09 7.68 -16.52
C GLU A 87 6.98 6.54 -17.02
N VAL A 88 7.48 5.69 -16.14
CA VAL A 88 8.30 4.53 -16.54
C VAL A 88 7.47 3.30 -16.90
N GLY A 89 6.13 3.38 -16.81
CA GLY A 89 5.21 2.31 -17.16
C GLY A 89 4.99 1.26 -16.05
N ALA A 90 5.33 1.57 -14.81
CA ALA A 90 5.01 0.74 -13.65
C ALA A 90 3.52 0.85 -13.28
N ASP A 91 2.97 -0.20 -12.70
CA ASP A 91 1.63 -0.16 -12.12
C ASP A 91 1.60 0.67 -10.83
N LEU A 92 0.45 1.29 -10.56
CA LEU A 92 0.24 2.12 -9.37
C LEU A 92 -1.02 1.69 -8.61
N VAL A 93 -0.83 1.15 -7.41
CA VAL A 93 -1.91 0.86 -6.46
C VAL A 93 -1.97 1.99 -5.42
N VAL A 94 -3.11 2.64 -5.29
CA VAL A 94 -3.31 3.77 -4.38
C VAL A 94 -4.28 3.41 -3.27
N ILE A 95 -3.91 3.71 -2.02
CA ILE A 95 -4.77 3.65 -0.84
C ILE A 95 -5.04 5.09 -0.40
N THR A 96 -6.30 5.52 -0.41
CA THR A 96 -6.69 6.91 -0.15
C THR A 96 -8.07 7.01 0.51
N THR A 97 -8.46 8.19 0.99
CA THR A 97 -9.85 8.50 1.40
C THR A 97 -10.61 9.31 0.37
N ASP A 98 -10.02 9.53 -0.83
CA ASP A 98 -10.59 10.39 -1.86
C ASP A 98 -10.21 9.86 -3.25
N GLU A 99 -11.12 9.11 -3.87
CA GLU A 99 -10.94 8.57 -5.23
C GLU A 99 -10.86 9.66 -6.31
N THR A 100 -11.26 10.90 -5.98
CA THR A 100 -11.18 12.03 -6.91
C THR A 100 -9.86 12.80 -6.82
N SER A 101 -8.98 12.42 -5.90
CA SER A 101 -7.69 13.07 -5.67
C SER A 101 -6.73 12.96 -6.86
N PRO A 102 -5.76 13.87 -6.99
CA PRO A 102 -4.73 13.80 -8.04
C PRO A 102 -4.01 12.45 -8.08
N LEU A 103 -3.68 11.88 -6.92
CA LEU A 103 -3.01 10.58 -6.83
C LEU A 103 -3.90 9.43 -7.35
N ALA A 104 -5.18 9.43 -6.98
CA ALA A 104 -6.13 8.40 -7.42
C ALA A 104 -6.37 8.44 -8.93
N LYS A 105 -6.37 9.64 -9.54
CA LYS A 105 -6.61 9.81 -10.99
C LYS A 105 -5.55 9.19 -11.88
N ILE A 106 -4.34 8.98 -11.41
CA ILE A 106 -3.24 8.39 -12.18
C ILE A 106 -3.00 6.91 -11.81
N ALA A 107 -3.79 6.35 -10.89
CA ALA A 107 -3.64 4.99 -10.40
C ALA A 107 -4.15 3.93 -11.39
N THR A 108 -3.49 2.77 -11.42
CA THR A 108 -4.00 1.54 -12.05
C THR A 108 -5.16 0.98 -11.22
N THR A 109 -5.01 0.98 -9.89
CA THR A 109 -6.03 0.51 -8.94
C THR A 109 -6.12 1.44 -7.74
N VAL A 110 -7.35 1.75 -7.32
CA VAL A 110 -7.62 2.59 -6.14
C VAL A 110 -8.37 1.78 -5.09
N ILE A 111 -7.83 1.75 -3.87
CA ILE A 111 -8.51 1.25 -2.68
C ILE A 111 -8.95 2.49 -1.88
N GLU A 112 -10.22 2.85 -2.00
CA GLU A 112 -10.79 3.94 -1.22
C GLU A 112 -11.21 3.45 0.16
N LEU A 113 -10.75 4.13 1.21
CA LEU A 113 -11.06 3.83 2.59
C LEU A 113 -11.98 4.90 3.18
N PRO A 114 -13.13 4.52 3.76
CA PRO A 114 -14.04 5.45 4.43
C PRO A 114 -13.42 5.87 5.78
N ALA A 115 -12.41 6.74 5.76
CA ALA A 115 -11.74 7.24 6.95
C ALA A 115 -11.76 8.77 7.02
N ALA A 116 -11.72 9.30 8.25
CA ALA A 116 -11.66 10.72 8.49
C ALA A 116 -10.44 11.37 7.84
N LYS A 117 -10.64 12.52 7.17
CA LYS A 117 -9.54 13.38 6.70
C LYS A 117 -8.79 13.95 7.90
N LYS A 118 -7.49 14.24 7.76
CA LYS A 118 -6.65 14.81 8.85
C LYS A 118 -7.20 16.13 9.42
N GLN A 119 -8.00 16.86 8.63
CA GLN A 119 -8.65 18.11 9.02
C GLN A 119 -10.00 17.92 9.72
N ASP A 120 -10.48 16.70 9.93
CA ASP A 120 -11.69 16.44 10.73
C ASP A 120 -11.40 16.61 12.23
N HIS A 121 -11.25 17.88 12.64
CA HIS A 121 -10.99 18.24 14.03
C HIS A 121 -12.21 18.08 14.94
N ASN A 122 -13.40 17.88 14.37
CA ASN A 122 -14.65 17.78 15.11
C ASN A 122 -15.00 16.33 15.49
N GLY A 123 -14.21 15.34 15.08
CA GLY A 123 -14.43 13.93 15.43
C GLY A 123 -15.74 13.36 14.86
N THR A 124 -16.21 13.89 13.74
CA THR A 124 -17.51 13.49 13.13
C THR A 124 -17.47 12.07 12.55
N VAL A 125 -16.30 11.62 12.12
CA VAL A 125 -16.09 10.28 11.53
C VAL A 125 -15.32 9.37 12.49
N SER A 126 -14.43 9.92 13.31
CA SER A 126 -13.61 9.14 14.24
C SER A 126 -13.21 9.97 15.46
N ALA A 127 -13.24 9.34 16.65
CA ALA A 127 -12.67 9.91 17.87
C ALA A 127 -11.12 9.89 17.91
N GLN A 128 -10.46 9.30 16.91
CA GLN A 128 -9.01 9.22 16.84
C GLN A 128 -8.42 10.55 16.34
N TYR A 129 -7.33 10.96 16.99
CA TYR A 129 -6.61 12.18 16.64
C TYR A 129 -5.99 12.13 15.24
N ALA A 130 -6.11 13.24 14.49
CA ALA A 130 -5.34 13.53 13.26
C ALA A 130 -5.37 12.45 12.19
N GLY A 131 -6.49 11.81 11.92
CA GLY A 131 -6.62 10.81 10.85
C GLY A 131 -6.05 9.43 11.21
N GLY A 132 -5.87 9.14 12.49
CA GLY A 132 -5.35 7.85 12.97
C GLY A 132 -6.15 6.63 12.46
N LEU A 133 -7.43 6.81 12.14
CA LEU A 133 -8.25 5.76 11.53
C LEU A 133 -7.74 5.35 10.15
N PHE A 134 -7.35 6.31 9.29
CA PHE A 134 -6.80 6.00 7.97
C PHE A 134 -5.53 5.17 8.07
N GLU A 135 -4.59 5.56 8.94
CA GLU A 135 -3.30 4.89 9.09
C GLU A 135 -3.46 3.47 9.63
N THR A 136 -4.39 3.26 10.57
CA THR A 136 -4.78 1.93 11.07
C THR A 136 -5.43 1.10 9.96
N ALA A 137 -6.29 1.71 9.15
CA ALA A 137 -6.92 1.03 8.02
C ALA A 137 -5.89 0.64 6.94
N VAL A 138 -4.88 1.49 6.65
CA VAL A 138 -3.77 1.14 5.74
C VAL A 138 -3.03 -0.11 6.22
N MET A 139 -2.75 -0.23 7.52
CA MET A 139 -2.12 -1.42 8.10
C MET A 139 -2.98 -2.66 7.88
N LEU A 140 -4.29 -2.58 8.16
CA LEU A 140 -5.23 -3.69 7.99
C LEU A 140 -5.39 -4.10 6.52
N VAL A 141 -5.40 -3.13 5.60
CA VAL A 141 -5.40 -3.37 4.15
C VAL A 141 -4.13 -4.11 3.73
N GLY A 142 -2.97 -3.69 4.24
CA GLY A 142 -1.70 -4.36 3.98
C GLY A 142 -1.70 -5.82 4.43
N ASP A 143 -2.19 -6.10 5.63
CA ASP A 143 -2.32 -7.47 6.14
C ASP A 143 -3.34 -8.30 5.35
N ALA A 144 -4.43 -7.67 4.90
CA ALA A 144 -5.44 -8.35 4.07
C ALA A 144 -4.89 -8.70 2.67
N LEU A 145 -4.14 -7.80 2.03
CA LEU A 145 -3.44 -8.05 0.77
C LEU A 145 -2.42 -9.18 0.93
N PHE A 146 -1.59 -9.11 1.97
CA PHE A 146 -0.66 -10.19 2.30
C PHE A 146 -1.39 -11.54 2.45
N HIS A 147 -2.48 -11.56 3.22
CA HIS A 147 -3.24 -12.81 3.44
C HIS A 147 -3.81 -13.37 2.15
N ALA A 148 -4.36 -12.52 1.27
CA ALA A 148 -4.88 -12.95 -0.04
C ALA A 148 -3.77 -13.56 -0.91
N LEU A 149 -2.63 -12.89 -1.01
CA LEU A 149 -1.45 -13.35 -1.75
C LEU A 149 -0.88 -14.65 -1.17
N TRP A 150 -0.78 -14.75 0.16
CA TRP A 150 -0.33 -15.98 0.82
C TRP A 150 -1.25 -17.15 0.49
N LYS A 151 -2.57 -16.98 0.58
CA LYS A 151 -3.52 -18.05 0.22
C LYS A 151 -3.40 -18.46 -1.24
N ALA A 152 -3.21 -17.50 -2.14
CA ALA A 152 -3.03 -17.78 -3.57
C ALA A 152 -1.71 -18.51 -3.86
N SER A 153 -0.63 -18.20 -3.14
CA SER A 153 0.70 -18.79 -3.35
C SER A 153 0.78 -20.28 -2.96
N GLY A 154 -0.13 -20.78 -2.12
CA GLY A 154 -0.08 -22.15 -1.59
C GLY A 154 1.09 -22.44 -0.65
N GLN A 155 1.90 -21.45 -0.27
CA GLN A 155 3.02 -21.63 0.64
C GLN A 155 2.55 -21.94 2.06
N SER A 156 3.30 -22.80 2.77
CA SER A 156 3.06 -23.09 4.19
C SER A 156 3.59 -21.97 5.10
N ALA A 157 3.12 -21.92 6.34
CA ALA A 157 3.64 -20.97 7.34
C ALA A 157 5.13 -21.17 7.62
N GLU A 158 5.61 -22.41 7.58
CA GLU A 158 7.03 -22.75 7.76
C GLU A 158 7.90 -22.16 6.64
N GLN A 159 7.43 -22.22 5.38
CA GLN A 159 8.14 -21.61 4.24
C GLN A 159 8.23 -20.08 4.35
N LEU A 160 7.21 -19.42 4.89
CA LEU A 160 7.26 -17.99 5.17
C LEU A 160 8.23 -17.70 6.33
N TRP A 161 8.25 -18.57 7.35
CA TRP A 161 9.11 -18.42 8.52
C TRP A 161 10.60 -18.46 8.17
N GLU A 162 11.01 -19.22 7.17
CA GLU A 162 12.39 -19.27 6.67
C GLU A 162 12.93 -17.90 6.22
N ARG A 163 12.04 -16.96 5.87
CA ARG A 163 12.38 -15.58 5.45
C ARG A 163 12.22 -14.56 6.58
N HIS A 164 11.86 -15.02 7.78
CA HIS A 164 11.81 -14.15 8.94
C HIS A 164 13.21 -13.75 9.39
N SER A 165 13.36 -12.52 9.94
CA SER A 165 14.66 -12.04 10.41
C SER A 165 15.28 -13.01 11.42
N ASN A 166 16.57 -13.27 11.27
CA ASN A 166 17.36 -14.13 12.19
C ASN A 166 18.61 -13.42 12.74
N LEU A 167 18.66 -12.08 12.56
CA LEU A 167 19.76 -11.23 13.03
C LEU A 167 19.38 -10.40 14.27
N GLU A 168 18.32 -10.77 14.95
CA GLU A 168 17.84 -10.13 16.20
C GLU A 168 18.44 -10.80 17.42
#